data_3cee52d21c124fcb4e95b318f240541b
#
_entry.id   3cee52d21c124fcb4e95b318f240541b
#
_cell.length_a   1.000
_cell.length_b   1.000
_cell.length_c   1.000
_cell.angle_alpha   90.00
_cell.angle_beta   90.00
_cell.angle_gamma   90.00
#
_symmetry.space_group_name_H-M   'P 1'
#
loop_
_entity.id
_entity.type
_entity.pdbx_description
1 polymer ?
#
loop_
_entity_poly.entity_id
_entity_poly.type
_entity_poly.pdbx_seq_one_letter_code
_entity_poly.pdbx_strand_id
1 'polypeptide(L)'
;PHGYTPKLRKAIFEWFNLHLKGDTSPVTDDVTDVVEPEENLLVFEGNLPENDRMKTIQEWFIPMATPEPPTTPSDAMTWRDDVLSSLKGITFQDTFPEQLPRLCEVRTAGGTKSGQRGETWVFETADAIELRAHLVLNPGPRTPSPLVVCAQSPDQKRICYPSLSVAEGTDALIVDVRGTGATAMGVGMHDTARRLYMNIGQSLPERQVHDLLAATRLIQHHRTYAPVAVYGRGAMAPHAVYAALLDETIEEVIIEAPPLTHQDPNTAEFLAVLQTGDLKHNAAALVPRPITVVGALPAEWEFLTQVYQAAGCGDRLRTVDSLSAWTPCEWQ
;
A
#
# COMPACT_ATOMS: atom_id res chain seq x y z
N PRO A 1 14.78 -5.37 -31.13
CA PRO A 1 13.38 -4.97 -31.17
C PRO A 1 12.49 -6.21 -31.10
N HIS A 2 11.45 -6.14 -30.34
CA HIS A 2 10.40 -7.16 -30.31
C HIS A 2 9.57 -7.00 -31.57
N GLY A 3 9.68 -7.93 -32.53
CA GLY A 3 8.92 -7.87 -33.75
C GLY A 3 9.24 -9.04 -34.66
N TYR A 4 8.27 -9.40 -35.50
CA TYR A 4 8.42 -10.43 -36.52
C TYR A 4 9.18 -9.84 -37.71
N THR A 5 10.53 -9.92 -37.68
CA THR A 5 11.34 -9.51 -38.83
C THR A 5 11.09 -10.42 -40.04
N PRO A 6 11.33 -9.97 -41.29
CA PRO A 6 11.18 -10.83 -42.46
C PRO A 6 11.88 -12.17 -42.36
N LYS A 7 13.10 -12.18 -41.79
CA LYS A 7 13.87 -13.41 -41.57
C LYS A 7 13.17 -14.34 -40.60
N LEU A 8 12.60 -13.81 -39.51
CA LEU A 8 11.87 -14.61 -38.51
C LEU A 8 10.56 -15.14 -39.08
N ARG A 9 9.82 -14.34 -39.82
CA ARG A 9 8.56 -14.79 -40.47
C ARG A 9 8.80 -15.94 -41.44
N LYS A 10 9.83 -15.82 -42.30
CA LYS A 10 10.19 -16.90 -43.24
C LYS A 10 10.55 -18.20 -42.53
N ALA A 11 11.37 -18.13 -41.49
CA ALA A 11 11.71 -19.32 -40.69
C ALA A 11 10.49 -19.95 -40.01
N ILE A 12 9.53 -19.15 -39.54
CA ILE A 12 8.25 -19.64 -38.99
C ILE A 12 7.44 -20.33 -40.07
N PHE A 13 7.32 -19.76 -41.28
CA PHE A 13 6.57 -20.36 -42.35
C PHE A 13 7.22 -21.67 -42.87
N GLU A 14 8.55 -21.73 -42.97
CA GLU A 14 9.30 -22.94 -43.30
C GLU A 14 9.02 -24.05 -42.26
N TRP A 15 9.04 -23.70 -40.98
CA TRP A 15 8.73 -24.63 -39.91
C TRP A 15 7.30 -25.19 -39.99
N PHE A 16 6.29 -24.33 -40.18
CA PHE A 16 4.91 -24.76 -40.34
C PHE A 16 4.68 -25.56 -41.63
N ASN A 17 5.30 -25.15 -42.75
CA ASN A 17 5.20 -25.92 -44.00
C ASN A 17 5.77 -27.33 -43.82
N LEU A 18 6.93 -27.44 -43.22
CA LEU A 18 7.56 -28.76 -42.94
C LEU A 18 6.65 -29.63 -42.06
N HIS A 19 6.22 -29.10 -40.92
CA HIS A 19 5.56 -29.93 -39.89
C HIS A 19 4.07 -30.16 -40.13
N LEU A 20 3.39 -29.25 -40.82
CA LEU A 20 1.95 -29.40 -41.10
C LEU A 20 1.63 -29.92 -42.50
N LYS A 21 2.50 -29.66 -43.48
CA LYS A 21 2.27 -30.03 -44.90
C LYS A 21 3.29 -31.01 -45.41
N GLY A 22 4.39 -31.29 -44.69
CA GLY A 22 5.52 -32.06 -45.20
C GLY A 22 6.33 -31.36 -46.30
N ASP A 23 6.15 -30.08 -46.48
CA ASP A 23 6.80 -29.30 -47.54
C ASP A 23 8.13 -28.74 -47.04
N THR A 24 9.22 -29.14 -47.66
CA THR A 24 10.60 -28.74 -47.38
C THR A 24 11.09 -27.56 -48.26
N SER A 25 10.21 -27.02 -49.11
CA SER A 25 10.59 -25.93 -50.00
C SER A 25 10.93 -24.65 -49.22
N PRO A 26 12.00 -23.91 -49.60
CA PRO A 26 12.32 -22.66 -48.94
C PRO A 26 11.25 -21.60 -49.17
N VAL A 27 10.95 -20.83 -48.15
CA VAL A 27 10.04 -19.68 -48.29
C VAL A 27 10.82 -18.48 -48.79
N THR A 28 10.57 -18.10 -50.06
CA THR A 28 11.25 -17.01 -50.75
C THR A 28 10.60 -15.65 -50.50
N ASP A 29 9.27 -15.63 -50.41
CA ASP A 29 8.48 -14.42 -50.30
C ASP A 29 8.07 -14.11 -48.87
N ASP A 30 7.92 -12.83 -48.54
CA ASP A 30 7.42 -12.35 -47.27
C ASP A 30 6.00 -11.79 -47.47
N VAL A 31 5.11 -12.09 -46.53
CA VAL A 31 3.69 -11.70 -46.60
C VAL A 31 3.42 -10.33 -45.94
N THR A 32 4.34 -9.39 -46.11
CA THR A 32 4.21 -8.04 -45.51
C THR A 32 3.10 -7.20 -46.15
N ASP A 33 2.62 -7.58 -47.35
CA ASP A 33 1.68 -6.80 -48.12
C ASP A 33 0.22 -7.22 -47.90
N VAL A 34 -0.01 -8.26 -47.13
CA VAL A 34 -1.38 -8.69 -46.74
C VAL A 34 -1.81 -7.90 -45.54
N VAL A 35 -2.65 -6.92 -45.73
CA VAL A 35 -3.31 -6.15 -44.68
C VAL A 35 -4.77 -6.54 -44.66
N GLU A 36 -5.20 -7.28 -43.64
CA GLU A 36 -6.62 -7.54 -43.44
C GLU A 36 -7.31 -6.28 -42.92
N PRO A 37 -8.42 -5.83 -43.50
CA PRO A 37 -9.20 -4.71 -42.98
C PRO A 37 -9.60 -4.96 -41.52
N GLU A 38 -9.54 -3.91 -40.68
CA GLU A 38 -9.82 -4.03 -39.24
C GLU A 38 -11.23 -4.59 -38.97
N GLU A 39 -12.21 -4.21 -39.76
CA GLU A 39 -13.59 -4.70 -39.66
C GLU A 39 -13.69 -6.23 -39.80
N ASN A 40 -12.82 -6.87 -40.59
CA ASN A 40 -12.79 -8.33 -40.75
C ASN A 40 -12.17 -9.05 -39.56
N LEU A 41 -11.44 -8.32 -38.69
CA LEU A 41 -10.81 -8.86 -37.51
C LEU A 41 -11.69 -8.75 -36.24
N LEU A 42 -12.78 -7.99 -36.33
CA LEU A 42 -13.71 -7.78 -35.22
C LEU A 42 -14.71 -8.94 -35.13
N VAL A 43 -14.50 -9.83 -34.15
CA VAL A 43 -15.34 -11.03 -33.95
C VAL A 43 -16.82 -10.69 -33.77
N PHE A 44 -17.13 -9.55 -33.14
CA PHE A 44 -18.49 -9.10 -32.85
C PHE A 44 -18.88 -7.85 -33.63
N GLU A 45 -18.14 -7.48 -34.67
CA GLU A 45 -18.42 -6.28 -35.55
C GLU A 45 -18.61 -5.00 -34.70
N GLY A 46 -17.90 -4.88 -33.58
CA GLY A 46 -18.03 -3.78 -32.62
C GLY A 46 -19.22 -3.87 -31.66
N ASN A 47 -20.06 -4.88 -31.75
CA ASN A 47 -21.23 -5.09 -30.89
C ASN A 47 -20.99 -6.28 -29.98
N LEU A 48 -20.56 -6.04 -28.73
CA LEU A 48 -20.41 -7.09 -27.74
C LEU A 48 -21.77 -7.72 -27.40
N PRO A 49 -21.84 -9.04 -27.14
CA PRO A 49 -23.06 -9.68 -26.66
C PRO A 49 -23.59 -9.00 -25.39
N GLU A 50 -24.91 -8.94 -25.22
CA GLU A 50 -25.53 -8.37 -24.01
C GLU A 50 -25.07 -9.04 -22.71
N ASN A 51 -24.71 -10.32 -22.81
CA ASN A 51 -24.19 -11.09 -21.68
C ASN A 51 -22.66 -11.14 -21.63
N ASP A 52 -21.95 -10.22 -22.31
CA ASP A 52 -20.50 -10.13 -22.21
C ASP A 52 -20.06 -9.85 -20.75
N ARG A 53 -19.11 -10.63 -20.27
CA ARG A 53 -18.62 -10.58 -18.90
C ARG A 53 -17.12 -10.35 -18.80
N MET A 54 -16.47 -10.03 -19.91
CA MET A 54 -15.01 -9.84 -19.93
C MET A 54 -14.53 -8.79 -18.92
N LYS A 55 -15.34 -7.77 -18.65
CA LYS A 55 -15.02 -6.70 -17.70
C LYS A 55 -15.22 -7.10 -16.23
N THR A 56 -16.03 -8.12 -15.98
CA THR A 56 -16.40 -8.55 -14.62
C THR A 56 -16.11 -10.03 -14.37
N ILE A 57 -15.36 -10.69 -15.27
CA ILE A 57 -15.12 -12.14 -15.21
C ILE A 57 -14.40 -12.54 -13.92
N GLN A 58 -13.52 -11.69 -13.39
CA GLN A 58 -12.81 -11.90 -12.13
C GLN A 58 -13.77 -12.04 -10.94
N GLU A 59 -14.91 -11.33 -10.95
CA GLU A 59 -15.88 -11.35 -9.85
C GLU A 59 -16.58 -12.72 -9.70
N TRP A 60 -16.53 -13.55 -10.74
CA TRP A 60 -17.08 -14.89 -10.73
C TRP A 60 -16.20 -15.90 -10.02
N PHE A 61 -14.91 -15.69 -10.08
CA PHE A 61 -13.91 -16.59 -9.51
C PHE A 61 -13.40 -16.13 -8.15
N ILE A 62 -13.47 -14.81 -7.91
CA ILE A 62 -12.97 -14.17 -6.71
C ILE A 62 -14.07 -13.26 -6.17
N PRO A 63 -15.02 -13.80 -5.39
CA PRO A 63 -16.09 -13.00 -4.80
C PRO A 63 -15.49 -11.97 -3.84
N MET A 64 -15.99 -10.74 -3.93
CA MET A 64 -15.66 -9.70 -2.96
C MET A 64 -16.45 -9.91 -1.68
N ALA A 65 -15.80 -9.71 -0.54
CA ALA A 65 -16.49 -9.74 0.73
C ALA A 65 -17.42 -8.52 0.89
N THR A 66 -18.61 -8.78 1.40
CA THR A 66 -19.60 -7.76 1.75
C THR A 66 -20.00 -7.94 3.22
N PRO A 67 -19.10 -7.59 4.17
CA PRO A 67 -19.36 -7.81 5.58
C PRO A 67 -20.51 -6.94 6.07
N GLU A 68 -21.35 -7.51 6.94
CA GLU A 68 -22.34 -6.77 7.70
C GLU A 68 -21.69 -6.23 8.99
N PRO A 69 -22.06 -5.01 9.43
CA PRO A 69 -21.51 -4.46 10.66
C PRO A 69 -21.94 -5.27 11.88
N PRO A 70 -21.05 -5.57 12.83
CA PRO A 70 -21.41 -6.21 14.09
C PRO A 70 -22.35 -5.34 14.89
N THR A 71 -23.14 -5.96 15.76
CA THR A 71 -24.16 -5.25 16.55
C THR A 71 -23.89 -5.21 18.05
N THR A 72 -22.95 -6.03 18.53
CA THR A 72 -22.52 -6.05 19.95
C THR A 72 -21.01 -5.91 20.09
N PRO A 73 -20.50 -5.50 21.27
CA PRO A 73 -19.07 -5.43 21.50
C PRO A 73 -18.34 -6.77 21.31
N SER A 74 -18.96 -7.87 21.71
CA SER A 74 -18.39 -9.21 21.54
C SER A 74 -18.26 -9.58 20.07
N ASP A 75 -19.32 -9.32 19.28
CA ASP A 75 -19.33 -9.61 17.84
C ASP A 75 -18.28 -8.74 17.12
N ALA A 76 -18.11 -7.48 17.54
CA ALA A 76 -17.14 -6.58 16.96
C ALA A 76 -15.69 -7.10 17.17
N MET A 77 -15.38 -7.65 18.34
CA MET A 77 -14.06 -8.23 18.61
C MET A 77 -13.84 -9.52 17.83
N THR A 78 -14.83 -10.41 17.77
CA THR A 78 -14.75 -11.65 16.98
C THR A 78 -14.57 -11.33 15.50
N TRP A 79 -15.38 -10.43 14.96
CA TRP A 79 -15.28 -9.98 13.57
C TRP A 79 -13.89 -9.37 13.26
N ARG A 80 -13.36 -8.53 14.17
CA ARG A 80 -12.01 -7.98 14.04
C ARG A 80 -10.95 -9.08 13.92
N ASP A 81 -11.01 -10.07 14.80
CA ASP A 81 -10.02 -11.16 14.84
C ASP A 81 -10.09 -12.02 13.56
N ASP A 82 -11.29 -12.25 13.02
CA ASP A 82 -11.50 -12.93 11.75
C ASP A 82 -10.91 -12.13 10.58
N VAL A 83 -11.15 -10.81 10.53
CA VAL A 83 -10.57 -9.91 9.52
C VAL A 83 -9.04 -9.91 9.59
N LEU A 84 -8.47 -9.80 10.80
CA LEU A 84 -7.02 -9.83 10.99
C LEU A 84 -6.40 -11.15 10.55
N SER A 85 -7.03 -12.27 10.89
CA SER A 85 -6.60 -13.60 10.47
C SER A 85 -6.64 -13.73 8.95
N SER A 86 -7.74 -13.30 8.33
CA SER A 86 -7.91 -13.32 6.88
C SER A 86 -6.88 -12.44 6.15
N LEU A 87 -6.68 -11.19 6.60
CA LEU A 87 -5.68 -10.30 6.02
C LEU A 87 -4.27 -10.89 6.10
N LYS A 88 -3.88 -11.41 7.26
CA LYS A 88 -2.57 -12.04 7.45
C LYS A 88 -2.37 -13.23 6.52
N GLY A 89 -3.35 -14.13 6.45
CA GLY A 89 -3.20 -15.34 5.64
C GLY A 89 -3.38 -15.12 4.13
N ILE A 90 -4.32 -14.27 3.70
CA ILE A 90 -4.67 -14.11 2.28
C ILE A 90 -3.84 -13.00 1.62
N THR A 91 -3.87 -11.80 2.19
CA THR A 91 -3.23 -10.62 1.58
C THR A 91 -1.74 -10.56 1.88
N PHE A 92 -1.36 -10.77 3.12
CA PHE A 92 0.03 -10.63 3.56
C PHE A 92 0.77 -11.98 3.68
N GLN A 93 0.10 -13.12 3.46
CA GLN A 93 0.67 -14.47 3.36
C GLN A 93 1.57 -14.86 4.55
N ASP A 94 1.28 -14.34 5.74
CA ASP A 94 2.06 -14.54 6.98
C ASP A 94 3.57 -14.25 6.83
N THR A 95 3.95 -13.44 5.83
CA THR A 95 5.35 -13.17 5.48
C THR A 95 5.98 -12.02 6.25
N PHE A 96 5.58 -11.80 7.50
CA PHE A 96 6.14 -10.69 8.29
C PHE A 96 7.54 -11.05 8.81
N PRO A 97 8.57 -10.22 8.52
CA PRO A 97 9.86 -10.43 9.09
C PRO A 97 9.80 -10.19 10.61
N GLU A 98 10.08 -11.23 11.39
CA GLU A 98 10.19 -11.14 12.85
C GLU A 98 11.48 -10.43 13.29
N GLN A 99 12.49 -10.43 12.40
CA GLN A 99 13.81 -9.87 12.72
C GLN A 99 13.80 -8.35 12.58
N LEU A 100 14.48 -7.70 13.52
CA LEU A 100 14.77 -6.28 13.42
C LEU A 100 15.64 -6.02 12.18
N PRO A 101 15.38 -4.94 11.42
CA PRO A 101 16.23 -4.55 10.32
C PRO A 101 17.63 -4.18 10.84
N ARG A 102 18.64 -4.40 10.00
CA ARG A 102 20.01 -4.06 10.34
C ARG A 102 20.23 -2.56 10.19
N LEU A 103 20.50 -1.86 11.29
CA LEU A 103 20.92 -0.46 11.25
C LEU A 103 22.30 -0.36 10.60
N CYS A 104 22.43 0.40 9.51
CA CYS A 104 23.68 0.62 8.79
C CYS A 104 24.37 1.90 9.23
N GLU A 105 23.63 3.00 9.33
CA GLU A 105 24.18 4.32 9.63
C GLU A 105 23.10 5.25 10.23
N VAL A 106 23.53 6.18 11.10
CA VAL A 106 22.72 7.33 11.52
C VAL A 106 23.50 8.60 11.22
N ARG A 107 22.93 9.48 10.40
CA ARG A 107 23.46 10.79 10.07
C ARG A 107 22.64 11.88 10.74
N THR A 108 23.29 12.73 11.51
CA THR A 108 22.64 13.85 12.17
C THR A 108 22.77 15.13 11.32
N ALA A 109 21.67 15.78 11.04
CA ALA A 109 21.68 17.13 10.46
C ALA A 109 21.63 18.18 11.57
N GLY A 110 22.33 19.29 11.36
CA GLY A 110 22.35 20.40 12.31
C GLY A 110 20.93 20.95 12.59
N GLY A 111 20.72 21.45 13.80
CA GLY A 111 19.43 22.00 14.21
C GLY A 111 18.99 23.22 13.38
N THR A 112 17.69 23.36 13.19
CA THR A 112 17.07 24.54 12.58
C THR A 112 16.99 25.70 13.60
N LYS A 113 16.67 26.90 13.13
CA LYS A 113 16.42 28.08 14.01
C LYS A 113 15.22 27.86 14.97
N SER A 114 14.33 26.92 14.64
CA SER A 114 13.18 26.50 15.47
C SER A 114 13.53 25.43 16.53
N GLY A 115 14.80 25.03 16.64
CA GLY A 115 15.24 24.00 17.61
C GLY A 115 15.01 22.57 17.16
N GLN A 116 14.41 22.32 16.01
CA GLN A 116 14.23 20.99 15.43
C GLN A 116 15.60 20.39 15.05
N ARG A 117 15.74 19.08 15.27
CA ARG A 117 16.90 18.31 14.85
C ARG A 117 16.46 17.22 13.88
N GLY A 118 17.26 16.96 12.86
CA GLY A 118 17.01 15.92 11.88
C GLY A 118 18.03 14.79 11.99
N GLU A 119 17.57 13.56 11.84
CA GLU A 119 18.43 12.38 11.69
C GLU A 119 17.98 11.61 10.47
N THR A 120 18.92 11.08 9.71
CA THR A 120 18.65 10.10 8.65
C THR A 120 19.19 8.76 9.11
N TRP A 121 18.31 7.81 9.22
CA TRP A 121 18.59 6.43 9.57
C TRP A 121 18.64 5.60 8.29
N VAL A 122 19.78 4.97 8.03
CA VAL A 122 19.96 4.04 6.90
C VAL A 122 19.93 2.63 7.47
N PHE A 123 19.07 1.80 6.93
CA PHE A 123 18.88 0.44 7.41
C PHE A 123 18.60 -0.54 6.26
N GLU A 124 18.90 -1.80 6.49
CA GLU A 124 18.66 -2.88 5.55
C GLU A 124 17.52 -3.76 6.05
N THR A 125 16.52 -3.96 5.20
CA THR A 125 15.37 -4.83 5.49
C THR A 125 15.75 -6.31 5.40
N ALA A 126 14.84 -7.19 5.82
CA ALA A 126 15.01 -8.64 5.67
C ALA A 126 15.20 -9.09 4.22
N ASP A 127 14.71 -8.30 3.26
CA ASP A 127 14.89 -8.54 1.81
C ASP A 127 16.24 -8.02 1.29
N ALA A 128 17.17 -7.62 2.16
CA ALA A 128 18.44 -7.01 1.82
C ALA A 128 18.31 -5.71 0.99
N ILE A 129 17.24 -4.95 1.21
CA ILE A 129 17.02 -3.65 0.57
C ILE A 129 17.44 -2.55 1.55
N GLU A 130 18.38 -1.69 1.12
CA GLU A 130 18.77 -0.50 1.88
C GLU A 130 17.73 0.59 1.73
N LEU A 131 17.18 1.04 2.84
CA LEU A 131 16.16 2.08 2.92
C LEU A 131 16.62 3.22 3.84
N ARG A 132 15.88 4.33 3.79
CA ARG A 132 16.10 5.50 4.65
C ARG A 132 14.85 5.87 5.41
N ALA A 133 15.04 6.28 6.64
CA ALA A 133 14.01 6.94 7.43
C ALA A 133 14.55 8.27 7.98
N HIS A 134 13.73 9.30 7.91
CA HIS A 134 14.08 10.65 8.33
C HIS A 134 13.33 10.99 9.61
N LEU A 135 14.07 10.99 10.72
CA LEU A 135 13.53 11.35 12.03
C LEU A 135 13.68 12.85 12.26
N VAL A 136 12.56 13.53 12.50
CA VAL A 136 12.49 14.93 12.89
C VAL A 136 12.15 14.98 14.37
N LEU A 137 13.10 15.45 15.17
CA LEU A 137 12.95 15.64 16.61
C LEU A 137 12.42 17.04 16.88
N ASN A 138 11.27 17.12 17.51
CA ASN A 138 10.61 18.37 17.87
C ASN A 138 10.72 18.58 19.39
N PRO A 139 11.29 19.71 19.86
CA PRO A 139 11.37 19.97 21.28
C PRO A 139 9.98 20.09 21.88
N GLY A 140 9.80 19.58 23.08
CA GLY A 140 8.53 19.64 23.80
C GLY A 140 8.62 19.07 25.22
N PRO A 141 7.58 19.27 26.03
CA PRO A 141 7.59 18.93 27.44
C PRO A 141 7.31 17.45 27.74
N ARG A 142 6.87 16.66 26.74
CA ARG A 142 6.46 15.26 26.94
C ARG A 142 7.66 14.32 26.95
N THR A 143 7.70 13.42 27.93
CA THR A 143 8.69 12.34 28.02
C THR A 143 7.99 11.09 28.53
N PRO A 144 7.87 10.02 27.70
CA PRO A 144 8.31 9.93 26.30
C PRO A 144 7.50 10.81 25.35
N SER A 145 8.14 11.24 24.26
CA SER A 145 7.47 12.02 23.19
C SER A 145 6.55 11.11 22.39
N PRO A 146 5.40 11.61 21.88
CA PRO A 146 4.65 10.93 20.83
C PRO A 146 5.46 10.86 19.53
N LEU A 147 5.25 9.80 18.75
CA LEU A 147 5.86 9.63 17.44
C LEU A 147 4.77 9.47 16.37
N VAL A 148 4.85 10.24 15.30
CA VAL A 148 4.06 10.03 14.08
C VAL A 148 4.95 9.44 13.01
N VAL A 149 4.64 8.25 12.55
CA VAL A 149 5.35 7.54 11.48
C VAL A 149 4.55 7.64 10.19
N CYS A 150 5.19 7.94 9.07
CA CYS A 150 4.53 7.91 7.77
C CYS A 150 5.46 7.39 6.67
N ALA A 151 4.88 6.76 5.66
CA ALA A 151 5.57 6.44 4.43
C ALA A 151 5.61 7.65 3.51
N GLN A 152 6.78 7.87 2.86
CA GLN A 152 6.94 8.88 1.83
C GLN A 152 6.03 8.57 0.63
N SER A 153 5.25 9.55 0.17
CA SER A 153 4.41 9.39 -1.02
C SER A 153 5.25 9.43 -2.31
N PRO A 154 4.92 8.60 -3.34
CA PRO A 154 5.62 8.59 -4.62
C PRO A 154 5.57 9.93 -5.39
N ASP A 155 4.52 10.70 -5.21
CA ASP A 155 4.30 12.01 -5.85
C ASP A 155 5.01 13.15 -5.12
N GLN A 156 5.50 12.95 -3.92
CA GLN A 156 6.28 13.94 -3.23
C GLN A 156 7.69 14.00 -3.84
N LYS A 157 8.02 15.16 -4.44
CA LYS A 157 9.37 15.39 -4.94
C LYS A 157 10.37 15.21 -3.80
N ARG A 158 11.49 14.57 -4.13
CA ARG A 158 12.63 14.36 -3.23
C ARG A 158 13.01 15.65 -2.52
N ILE A 159 12.60 15.81 -1.28
CA ILE A 159 12.99 16.90 -0.41
C ILE A 159 14.18 16.40 0.41
N CYS A 160 15.24 17.19 0.51
CA CYS A 160 16.45 16.81 1.27
C CYS A 160 16.15 16.54 2.75
N TYR A 161 15.08 17.11 3.28
CA TYR A 161 14.51 16.86 4.60
C TYR A 161 12.99 16.94 4.47
N PRO A 162 12.30 15.82 4.38
CA PRO A 162 10.85 15.83 4.39
C PRO A 162 10.38 16.46 5.71
N SER A 163 9.49 17.42 5.62
CA SER A 163 8.87 18.04 6.79
C SER A 163 7.43 17.56 6.90
N LEU A 164 7.11 16.99 8.03
CA LEU A 164 5.74 16.70 8.42
C LEU A 164 5.34 17.71 9.49
N SER A 165 4.26 18.44 9.26
CA SER A 165 3.75 19.43 10.24
C SER A 165 2.94 18.69 11.30
N VAL A 166 3.59 18.31 12.38
CA VAL A 166 2.98 17.67 13.55
C VAL A 166 2.84 18.66 14.72
N ALA A 167 2.08 18.29 15.73
CA ALA A 167 1.92 19.08 16.96
C ALA A 167 3.27 19.27 17.67
N GLU A 168 3.37 20.35 18.44
CA GLU A 168 4.56 20.65 19.27
C GLU A 168 4.85 19.51 20.25
N GLY A 169 6.11 19.13 20.39
CA GLY A 169 6.53 18.03 21.23
C GLY A 169 6.23 16.63 20.68
N THR A 170 5.81 16.53 19.42
CA THR A 170 5.62 15.27 18.71
C THR A 170 6.75 15.08 17.71
N ASP A 171 7.43 13.96 17.76
CA ASP A 171 8.45 13.60 16.77
C ASP A 171 7.82 12.99 15.52
N ALA A 172 8.50 13.09 14.38
CA ALA A 172 8.02 12.53 13.12
C ALA A 172 9.08 11.66 12.46
N LEU A 173 8.69 10.45 12.02
CA LEU A 173 9.52 9.53 11.25
C LEU A 173 8.94 9.38 9.85
N ILE A 174 9.64 9.89 8.84
CA ILE A 174 9.24 9.78 7.43
C ILE A 174 10.09 8.69 6.78
N VAL A 175 9.46 7.63 6.29
CA VAL A 175 10.14 6.45 5.75
C VAL A 175 10.13 6.47 4.23
N ASP A 176 11.31 6.45 3.63
CA ASP A 176 11.48 6.19 2.20
C ASP A 176 11.25 4.69 1.96
N VAL A 177 9.98 4.27 1.89
CA VAL A 177 9.66 2.88 1.54
C VAL A 177 10.12 2.58 0.12
N ARG A 178 10.32 1.29 -0.21
CA ARG A 178 10.79 0.91 -1.55
C ARG A 178 9.99 1.57 -2.68
N GLY A 179 10.66 2.08 -3.67
CA GLY A 179 10.05 2.81 -4.79
C GLY A 179 9.76 4.27 -4.52
N THR A 180 10.09 4.79 -3.32
CA THR A 180 9.90 6.20 -2.97
C THR A 180 11.22 6.85 -2.51
N GLY A 181 11.24 8.16 -2.35
CA GLY A 181 12.38 8.89 -1.80
C GLY A 181 13.72 8.50 -2.42
N ALA A 182 14.62 7.95 -1.61
CA ALA A 182 15.95 7.52 -2.05
C ALA A 182 15.93 6.33 -3.04
N THR A 183 14.89 5.53 -3.00
CA THR A 183 14.69 4.36 -3.88
C THR A 183 13.66 4.60 -4.98
N ALA A 184 13.31 5.87 -5.25
CA ALA A 184 12.31 6.25 -6.24
C ALA A 184 12.63 5.65 -7.62
N MET A 185 11.62 5.06 -8.23
CA MET A 185 11.69 4.42 -9.55
C MET A 185 11.10 5.35 -10.60
N GLY A 186 11.67 5.33 -11.83
CA GLY A 186 10.99 5.91 -12.99
C GLY A 186 9.73 5.11 -13.35
N VAL A 187 8.79 5.74 -14.08
CA VAL A 187 7.48 5.15 -14.42
C VAL A 187 7.60 3.74 -14.99
N GLY A 188 8.44 3.52 -16.00
CA GLY A 188 8.60 2.20 -16.61
C GLY A 188 9.20 1.14 -15.66
N MET A 189 10.06 1.53 -14.74
CA MET A 189 10.60 0.64 -13.72
C MET A 189 9.56 0.32 -12.66
N HIS A 190 8.74 1.29 -12.25
CA HIS A 190 7.65 1.08 -11.31
C HIS A 190 6.66 0.04 -11.84
N ASP A 191 6.20 0.16 -13.10
CA ASP A 191 5.30 -0.80 -13.72
C ASP A 191 5.93 -2.20 -13.86
N THR A 192 7.23 -2.25 -14.09
CA THR A 192 7.95 -3.52 -14.15
C THR A 192 8.02 -4.16 -12.76
N ALA A 193 8.39 -3.42 -11.73
CA ALA A 193 8.43 -3.89 -10.36
C ALA A 193 7.05 -4.38 -9.90
N ARG A 194 5.98 -3.60 -10.15
CA ARG A 194 4.59 -3.98 -9.86
C ARG A 194 4.24 -5.36 -10.43
N ARG A 195 4.53 -5.59 -11.73
CA ARG A 195 4.23 -6.87 -12.39
C ARG A 195 5.11 -8.02 -11.85
N LEU A 196 6.37 -7.76 -11.55
CA LEU A 196 7.26 -8.78 -11.00
C LEU A 196 6.82 -9.24 -9.60
N TYR A 197 6.41 -8.32 -8.73
CA TYR A 197 5.86 -8.68 -7.41
C TYR A 197 4.59 -9.55 -7.56
N MET A 198 3.67 -9.18 -8.45
CA MET A 198 2.45 -9.97 -8.68
C MET A 198 2.74 -11.39 -9.18
N ASN A 199 3.79 -11.58 -10.00
CA ASN A 199 4.18 -12.92 -10.48
C ASN A 199 4.69 -13.85 -9.37
N ILE A 200 5.11 -13.31 -8.24
CA ILE A 200 5.53 -14.10 -7.06
C ILE A 200 4.47 -14.07 -5.95
N GLY A 201 3.24 -13.65 -6.27
CA GLY A 201 2.13 -13.62 -5.32
C GLY A 201 2.20 -12.51 -4.28
N GLN A 202 2.94 -11.44 -4.54
CA GLN A 202 3.08 -10.27 -3.66
C GLN A 202 2.65 -9.00 -4.39
N SER A 203 2.53 -7.89 -3.67
CA SER A 203 2.36 -6.58 -4.28
C SER A 203 3.42 -5.59 -3.77
N LEU A 204 3.72 -4.57 -4.58
CA LEU A 204 4.64 -3.52 -4.16
C LEU A 204 4.12 -2.77 -2.91
N PRO A 205 2.83 -2.36 -2.81
CA PRO A 205 2.27 -1.76 -1.61
C PRO A 205 2.35 -2.64 -0.36
N GLU A 206 2.13 -3.93 -0.48
CA GLU A 206 2.31 -4.89 0.62
C GLU A 206 3.75 -4.82 1.17
N ARG A 207 4.73 -4.87 0.27
CA ARG A 207 6.15 -4.77 0.66
C ARG A 207 6.53 -3.39 1.20
N GLN A 208 5.83 -2.32 0.79
CA GLN A 208 5.98 -0.99 1.38
C GLN A 208 5.43 -0.92 2.82
N VAL A 209 4.37 -1.66 3.12
CA VAL A 209 3.90 -1.82 4.51
C VAL A 209 4.97 -2.52 5.36
N HIS A 210 5.62 -3.56 4.86
CA HIS A 210 6.75 -4.20 5.54
C HIS A 210 7.90 -3.23 5.82
N ASP A 211 8.24 -2.37 4.86
CA ASP A 211 9.29 -1.35 5.02
C ASP A 211 8.94 -0.35 6.11
N LEU A 212 7.67 0.08 6.15
CA LEU A 212 7.15 0.99 7.16
C LEU A 212 7.22 0.37 8.56
N LEU A 213 6.81 -0.89 8.69
CA LEU A 213 6.90 -1.64 9.94
C LEU A 213 8.35 -1.85 10.38
N ALA A 214 9.24 -2.18 9.45
CA ALA A 214 10.66 -2.35 9.73
C ALA A 214 11.28 -1.09 10.32
N ALA A 215 11.01 0.09 9.71
CA ALA A 215 11.48 1.36 10.21
C ALA A 215 10.87 1.72 11.59
N THR A 216 9.58 1.44 11.78
CA THR A 216 8.88 1.68 13.04
C THR A 216 9.48 0.87 14.18
N ARG A 217 9.68 -0.43 13.98
CA ARG A 217 10.31 -1.32 14.96
C ARG A 217 11.75 -0.95 15.26
N LEU A 218 12.50 -0.55 14.22
CA LEU A 218 13.89 -0.11 14.40
C LEU A 218 13.99 1.10 15.31
N ILE A 219 13.16 2.12 15.08
CA ILE A 219 13.20 3.34 15.90
C ILE A 219 12.73 3.08 17.32
N GLN A 220 11.69 2.25 17.53
CA GLN A 220 11.20 1.86 18.84
C GLN A 220 12.23 1.01 19.63
N HIS A 221 13.05 0.22 18.94
CA HIS A 221 14.14 -0.51 19.57
C HIS A 221 15.23 0.42 20.12
N HIS A 222 15.49 1.52 19.46
CA HIS A 222 16.56 2.45 19.84
C HIS A 222 16.09 3.62 20.72
N ARG A 223 14.78 3.92 20.72
CA ARG A 223 14.18 5.06 21.43
C ARG A 223 12.81 4.72 21.98
N THR A 224 12.48 5.28 23.13
CA THR A 224 11.16 5.13 23.74
C THR A 224 10.23 6.24 23.28
N TYR A 225 9.10 5.86 22.71
CA TYR A 225 8.01 6.73 22.31
C TYR A 225 6.70 6.25 22.91
N ALA A 226 5.78 7.17 23.20
CA ALA A 226 4.42 6.85 23.64
C ALA A 226 3.47 8.06 23.45
N PRO A 227 2.40 7.89 22.67
CA PRO A 227 2.12 6.75 21.81
C PRO A 227 2.91 6.79 20.49
N VAL A 228 2.89 5.67 19.76
CA VAL A 228 3.32 5.60 18.37
C VAL A 228 2.08 5.58 17.49
N ALA A 229 1.94 6.60 16.66
CA ALA A 229 0.88 6.72 15.66
C ALA A 229 1.43 6.57 14.25
N VAL A 230 0.65 5.97 13.36
CA VAL A 230 0.98 5.93 11.93
C VAL A 230 0.06 6.87 11.16
N TYR A 231 0.64 7.65 10.24
CA TYR A 231 -0.10 8.60 9.41
C TYR A 231 -0.03 8.23 7.94
N GLY A 232 -1.18 8.27 7.27
CA GLY A 232 -1.28 8.08 5.83
C GLY A 232 -2.20 9.10 5.16
N ARG A 233 -1.73 9.68 4.05
CA ARG A 233 -2.48 10.63 3.24
C ARG A 233 -2.70 10.10 1.83
N GLY A 234 -3.92 10.27 1.30
CA GLY A 234 -4.26 9.87 -0.07
C GLY A 234 -3.91 8.41 -0.32
N ALA A 235 -3.14 8.13 -1.37
CA ALA A 235 -2.71 6.78 -1.74
C ALA A 235 -1.89 6.05 -0.65
N MET A 236 -1.32 6.77 0.34
CA MET A 236 -0.58 6.16 1.46
C MET A 236 -1.46 5.88 2.69
N ALA A 237 -2.74 6.26 2.69
CA ALA A 237 -3.64 5.95 3.80
C ALA A 237 -3.85 4.43 4.00
N PRO A 238 -4.01 3.61 2.95
CA PRO A 238 -4.06 2.15 3.12
C PRO A 238 -2.81 1.57 3.78
N HIS A 239 -1.60 2.09 3.47
CA HIS A 239 -0.36 1.63 4.09
C HIS A 239 -0.36 1.86 5.60
N ALA A 240 -0.85 3.02 6.06
CA ALA A 240 -0.98 3.31 7.48
C ALA A 240 -1.99 2.38 8.17
N VAL A 241 -3.15 2.16 7.56
CA VAL A 241 -4.17 1.24 8.07
C VAL A 241 -3.60 -0.17 8.22
N TYR A 242 -2.98 -0.71 7.17
CA TYR A 242 -2.46 -2.08 7.21
C TYR A 242 -1.24 -2.22 8.12
N ALA A 243 -0.35 -1.23 8.18
CA ALA A 243 0.75 -1.27 9.13
C ALA A 243 0.24 -1.40 10.57
N ALA A 244 -0.77 -0.63 10.95
CA ALA A 244 -1.34 -0.72 12.28
C ALA A 244 -2.10 -2.04 12.51
N LEU A 245 -2.82 -2.56 11.53
CA LEU A 245 -3.49 -3.86 11.66
C LEU A 245 -2.51 -5.01 11.91
N LEU A 246 -1.30 -4.90 11.39
CA LEU A 246 -0.28 -5.95 11.45
C LEU A 246 0.68 -5.81 12.63
N ASP A 247 0.74 -4.64 13.27
CA ASP A 247 1.62 -4.40 14.42
C ASP A 247 0.86 -3.65 15.53
N GLU A 248 0.66 -4.35 16.63
CA GLU A 248 -0.07 -3.82 17.80
C GLU A 248 0.71 -2.76 18.58
N THR A 249 2.02 -2.62 18.33
CA THR A 249 2.83 -1.54 18.92
C THR A 249 2.51 -0.17 18.33
N ILE A 250 1.77 -0.14 17.23
CA ILE A 250 1.19 1.08 16.66
C ILE A 250 -0.15 1.33 17.36
N GLU A 251 -0.18 2.32 18.22
CA GLU A 251 -1.30 2.56 19.14
C GLU A 251 -2.43 3.38 18.53
N GLU A 252 -2.16 4.20 17.51
CA GLU A 252 -3.14 5.08 16.86
C GLU A 252 -2.92 5.17 15.34
N VAL A 253 -3.98 5.38 14.58
CA VAL A 253 -3.93 5.60 13.13
C VAL A 253 -4.47 6.98 12.80
N ILE A 254 -3.74 7.71 11.97
CA ILE A 254 -4.15 9.03 11.48
C ILE A 254 -4.28 8.93 9.95
N ILE A 255 -5.44 9.23 9.41
CA ILE A 255 -5.71 9.20 7.97
C ILE A 255 -6.16 10.55 7.45
N GLU A 256 -5.68 10.92 6.28
CA GLU A 256 -6.06 12.17 5.58
C GLU A 256 -6.44 11.86 4.14
N ALA A 257 -7.62 12.31 3.71
CA ALA A 257 -8.14 12.13 2.35
C ALA A 257 -7.94 10.67 1.84
N PRO A 258 -8.41 9.63 2.57
CA PRO A 258 -8.21 8.24 2.16
C PRO A 258 -8.96 7.95 0.87
N PRO A 259 -8.49 6.99 0.05
CA PRO A 259 -9.27 6.47 -1.06
C PRO A 259 -10.59 5.86 -0.55
N LEU A 260 -11.63 5.93 -1.35
CA LEU A 260 -12.94 5.40 -0.94
C LEU A 260 -12.99 3.87 -0.99
N THR A 261 -12.22 3.26 -1.89
CA THR A 261 -12.24 1.83 -2.18
C THR A 261 -10.93 1.35 -2.79
N HIS A 262 -10.61 0.08 -2.58
CA HIS A 262 -9.52 -0.60 -3.29
C HIS A 262 -9.83 -0.87 -4.77
N GLN A 263 -11.06 -0.66 -5.24
CA GLN A 263 -11.43 -0.79 -6.64
C GLN A 263 -11.04 0.44 -7.48
N ASP A 264 -10.73 1.56 -6.85
CA ASP A 264 -10.21 2.73 -7.57
C ASP A 264 -8.80 2.41 -8.11
N PRO A 265 -8.57 2.55 -9.42
CA PRO A 265 -7.28 2.26 -10.05
C PRO A 265 -6.12 3.13 -9.52
N ASN A 266 -6.40 4.22 -8.83
CA ASN A 266 -5.40 5.06 -8.19
C ASN A 266 -5.09 4.64 -6.72
N THR A 267 -5.84 3.69 -6.19
CA THR A 267 -5.58 3.14 -4.86
C THR A 267 -4.45 2.10 -4.92
N ALA A 268 -3.68 2.02 -3.84
CA ALA A 268 -2.63 1.01 -3.70
C ALA A 268 -3.20 -0.42 -3.83
N GLU A 269 -2.56 -1.23 -4.66
CA GLU A 269 -3.00 -2.59 -4.99
C GLU A 269 -2.47 -3.59 -3.96
N PHE A 270 -3.34 -4.07 -3.09
CA PHE A 270 -3.06 -5.19 -2.20
C PHE A 270 -3.71 -6.45 -2.77
N LEU A 271 -2.92 -7.51 -2.96
CA LEU A 271 -3.43 -8.73 -3.59
C LEU A 271 -4.52 -9.38 -2.73
N ALA A 272 -5.61 -9.74 -3.39
CA ALA A 272 -6.75 -10.47 -2.80
C ALA A 272 -7.43 -9.77 -1.60
N VAL A 273 -7.11 -8.50 -1.32
CA VAL A 273 -7.62 -7.76 -0.15
C VAL A 273 -9.14 -7.68 -0.12
N LEU A 274 -9.80 -7.58 -1.28
CA LEU A 274 -11.27 -7.53 -1.39
C LEU A 274 -11.96 -8.85 -0.99
N GLN A 275 -11.23 -9.94 -0.87
CA GLN A 275 -11.77 -11.19 -0.33
C GLN A 275 -12.00 -11.11 1.19
N THR A 276 -11.29 -10.24 1.87
CA THR A 276 -11.47 -9.96 3.30
C THR A 276 -12.43 -8.78 3.51
N GLY A 277 -12.25 -7.71 2.74
CA GLY A 277 -13.07 -6.51 2.81
C GLY A 277 -12.45 -5.37 2.03
N ASP A 278 -13.25 -4.35 1.71
CA ASP A 278 -12.75 -3.12 1.15
C ASP A 278 -12.07 -2.27 2.23
N LEU A 279 -11.36 -1.21 1.86
CA LEU A 279 -10.55 -0.37 2.74
C LEU A 279 -11.30 0.10 3.99
N LYS A 280 -12.56 0.55 3.84
CA LYS A 280 -13.43 0.96 4.95
C LYS A 280 -13.73 -0.17 5.94
N HIS A 281 -13.90 -1.39 5.43
CA HIS A 281 -14.13 -2.57 6.26
C HIS A 281 -12.86 -2.94 7.00
N ASN A 282 -11.74 -3.02 6.30
CA ASN A 282 -10.46 -3.37 6.90
C ASN A 282 -9.99 -2.33 7.92
N ALA A 283 -10.20 -1.03 7.66
CA ALA A 283 -9.91 0.03 8.62
C ALA A 283 -10.75 -0.11 9.90
N ALA A 284 -11.99 -0.58 9.82
CA ALA A 284 -12.84 -0.79 10.98
C ALA A 284 -12.30 -1.89 11.92
N ALA A 285 -11.49 -2.83 11.41
CA ALA A 285 -10.83 -3.85 12.22
C ALA A 285 -9.69 -3.30 13.11
N LEU A 286 -9.38 -2.01 13.03
CA LEU A 286 -8.52 -1.33 14.01
C LEU A 286 -9.17 -1.19 15.38
N VAL A 287 -10.49 -1.36 15.50
CA VAL A 287 -11.21 -1.35 16.78
C VAL A 287 -10.52 -2.25 17.82
N PRO A 288 -10.30 -1.83 19.07
CA PRO A 288 -10.71 -0.56 19.68
C PRO A 288 -9.65 0.56 19.61
N ARG A 289 -8.62 0.45 18.77
CA ARG A 289 -7.56 1.48 18.66
C ARG A 289 -8.11 2.78 18.09
N PRO A 290 -7.64 3.96 18.55
CA PRO A 290 -8.08 5.24 18.02
C PRO A 290 -7.76 5.41 16.53
N ILE A 291 -8.72 5.97 15.80
CA ILE A 291 -8.53 6.48 14.45
C ILE A 291 -8.83 7.98 14.46
N THR A 292 -7.87 8.75 13.99
CA THR A 292 -8.05 10.19 13.77
C THR A 292 -8.11 10.49 12.28
N VAL A 293 -9.17 11.14 11.83
CA VAL A 293 -9.34 11.58 10.44
C VAL A 293 -8.98 13.06 10.36
N VAL A 294 -8.03 13.41 9.51
CA VAL A 294 -7.72 14.81 9.20
C VAL A 294 -8.72 15.27 8.13
N GLY A 295 -9.56 16.24 8.50
CA GLY A 295 -10.72 16.67 7.73
C GLY A 295 -11.99 15.88 8.09
N ALA A 296 -12.82 15.59 7.09
CA ALA A 296 -14.07 14.86 7.28
C ALA A 296 -13.92 13.38 6.95
N LEU A 297 -14.57 12.52 7.73
CA LEU A 297 -14.74 11.12 7.37
C LEU A 297 -15.63 11.02 6.13
N PRO A 298 -15.23 10.31 5.07
CA PRO A 298 -16.07 10.09 3.90
C PRO A 298 -17.40 9.41 4.29
N ALA A 299 -18.52 9.83 3.68
CA ALA A 299 -19.81 9.24 3.96
C ALA A 299 -19.87 7.73 3.67
N GLU A 300 -19.12 7.29 2.67
CA GLU A 300 -18.97 5.89 2.26
C GLU A 300 -18.31 5.02 3.35
N TRP A 301 -17.69 5.66 4.35
CA TRP A 301 -17.02 4.98 5.47
C TRP A 301 -17.93 4.82 6.70
N GLU A 302 -19.26 4.92 6.52
CA GLU A 302 -20.23 4.74 7.62
C GLU A 302 -20.07 3.40 8.35
N PHE A 303 -19.67 2.34 7.63
CA PHE A 303 -19.38 1.04 8.22
C PHE A 303 -18.37 1.13 9.39
N LEU A 304 -17.31 1.94 9.23
CA LEU A 304 -16.33 2.19 10.28
C LEU A 304 -17.00 2.76 11.55
N THR A 305 -17.86 3.75 11.37
CA THR A 305 -18.61 4.36 12.48
C THR A 305 -19.51 3.36 13.19
N GLN A 306 -20.21 2.51 12.43
CA GLN A 306 -21.10 1.48 12.98
C GLN A 306 -20.33 0.46 13.82
N VAL A 307 -19.15 -0.01 13.35
CA VAL A 307 -18.32 -0.95 14.09
C VAL A 307 -17.81 -0.34 15.41
N TYR A 308 -17.31 0.90 15.38
CA TYR A 308 -16.83 1.57 16.60
C TYR A 308 -17.96 1.84 17.60
N GLN A 309 -19.15 2.16 17.13
CA GLN A 309 -20.34 2.31 17.98
C GLN A 309 -20.75 0.97 18.60
N ALA A 310 -20.81 -0.10 17.80
CA ALA A 310 -21.15 -1.44 18.29
C ALA A 310 -20.15 -1.94 19.33
N ALA A 311 -18.88 -1.60 19.18
CA ALA A 311 -17.81 -1.93 20.13
C ALA A 311 -17.84 -1.07 21.41
N GLY A 312 -18.69 -0.04 21.49
CA GLY A 312 -18.77 0.87 22.63
C GLY A 312 -17.59 1.86 22.74
N CYS A 313 -16.89 2.10 21.64
CA CYS A 313 -15.74 3.00 21.60
C CYS A 313 -15.82 4.04 20.46
N GLY A 314 -17.04 4.53 20.17
CA GLY A 314 -17.29 5.54 19.14
C GLY A 314 -16.52 6.86 19.36
N ASP A 315 -16.14 7.20 20.57
CA ASP A 315 -15.32 8.33 20.94
C ASP A 315 -13.85 8.22 20.49
N ARG A 316 -13.40 7.01 20.14
CA ARG A 316 -12.06 6.76 19.59
C ARG A 316 -11.96 7.01 18.07
N LEU A 317 -13.08 7.25 17.41
CA LEU A 317 -13.12 7.75 16.04
C LEU A 317 -13.24 9.28 16.07
N ARG A 318 -12.14 9.96 15.78
CA ARG A 318 -12.03 11.42 15.94
C ARG A 318 -11.75 12.11 14.61
N THR A 319 -12.05 13.40 14.56
CA THR A 319 -11.68 14.28 13.43
C THR A 319 -10.87 15.47 13.94
N VAL A 320 -9.92 15.93 13.13
CA VAL A 320 -9.12 17.15 13.37
C VAL A 320 -8.99 17.94 12.06
N ASP A 321 -8.81 19.24 12.16
CA ASP A 321 -8.71 20.10 10.97
C ASP A 321 -7.36 19.94 10.23
N SER A 322 -6.31 19.55 10.94
CA SER A 322 -4.97 19.36 10.39
C SER A 322 -4.18 18.36 11.22
N LEU A 323 -3.13 17.78 10.63
CA LEU A 323 -2.22 16.90 11.36
C LEU A 323 -1.53 17.61 12.54
N SER A 324 -1.26 18.91 12.41
CA SER A 324 -0.67 19.69 13.50
C SER A 324 -1.63 19.95 14.69
N ALA A 325 -2.92 19.71 14.49
CA ALA A 325 -3.93 19.77 15.55
C ALA A 325 -4.14 18.41 16.24
N TRP A 326 -3.52 17.35 15.72
CA TRP A 326 -3.60 16.03 16.34
C TRP A 326 -2.91 16.02 17.71
N THR A 327 -3.57 15.42 18.68
CA THR A 327 -2.99 15.08 19.98
C THR A 327 -3.29 13.61 20.27
N PRO A 328 -2.37 12.90 20.93
CA PRO A 328 -2.61 11.52 21.33
C PRO A 328 -3.93 11.32 22.07
N CYS A 329 -4.58 10.21 21.82
CA CYS A 329 -5.74 9.80 22.61
C CYS A 329 -5.27 9.41 24.01
N GLU A 330 -5.88 9.98 25.05
CA GLU A 330 -5.59 9.54 26.42
C GLU A 330 -6.26 8.19 26.66
N TRP A 331 -5.45 7.16 26.90
CA TRP A 331 -5.93 5.85 27.31
C TRP A 331 -6.29 5.90 28.81
N GLN A 332 -7.56 5.75 29.13
CA GLN A 332 -8.00 5.48 30.50
C GLN A 332 -8.07 3.99 30.76
#